data_b318fbd4da6406c988d31dfe9ea70aaf
#
_entry.id   b318fbd4da6406c988d31dfe9ea70aaf
#
_cell.length_a   1.000
_cell.length_b   1.000
_cell.length_c   1.000
_cell.angle_alpha   90.00
_cell.angle_beta   90.00
_cell.angle_gamma   90.00
#
_symmetry.space_group_name_H-M   'P 1'
#
loop_
_entity.id
_entity.type
_entity.pdbx_description
1 polymer ?
#
loop_
_entity_poly.entity_id
_entity_poly.type
_entity_poly.pdbx_seq_one_letter_code
_entity_poly.pdbx_strand_id
1 'polypeptide(L)'
;MNTTTPQVNALPRTYAVRTLGCQMNEHDSERMAGLLEQAGLVPVDTVPEAAARATDAGDMGADVVVINTCSVRENAATRLFGNLGQLAAVKRERPGMQIAVGGCLAQQMRDGIVAKAPWVDAVFGTHNIDVLPALLRRAEHNRKAAVEIEESLKVFPSTLPTHRDSAFAAWVSISVGCNNTCTFCIVPHLRGKERDRRPGDILAEVEAVASQGAIEVTLLGQNVNSYGVGFGERGAFADLLRAVGHVEGIERVRFTSPHPAAFTDDVIAAMAETPTVMPSLHMPLQSGSDAILRQMRRSYRRERFMGILERVRSAIPEAAITTDIIVGFPG
;
A
#
# COMPACT_ATOMS: atom_id res chain seq x y z
N MET A 1 25.24 39.76 33.69
CA MET A 1 25.96 38.65 33.03
C MET A 1 24.92 37.58 32.67
N ASN A 2 24.43 37.63 31.42
CA ASN A 2 23.48 36.61 30.90
C ASN A 2 24.28 35.39 30.45
N THR A 3 24.26 34.34 31.25
CA THR A 3 24.79 33.04 30.85
C THR A 3 23.73 32.33 29.98
N THR A 4 23.83 32.53 28.66
CA THR A 4 23.11 31.72 27.70
C THR A 4 23.74 30.32 27.73
N THR A 5 23.05 29.37 28.37
CA THR A 5 23.40 27.95 28.32
C THR A 5 23.32 27.55 26.85
N PRO A 6 24.35 26.94 26.23
CA PRO A 6 24.24 26.45 24.85
C PRO A 6 23.15 25.36 24.84
N GLN A 7 22.11 25.57 24.04
CA GLN A 7 21.23 24.48 23.67
C GLN A 7 22.08 23.45 22.92
N VAL A 8 22.34 22.33 23.60
CA VAL A 8 22.84 21.14 22.95
C VAL A 8 21.77 20.80 21.89
N ASN A 9 22.09 21.00 20.62
CA ASN A 9 21.25 20.55 19.52
C ASN A 9 21.11 19.03 19.68
N ALA A 10 20.02 18.59 20.29
CA ALA A 10 19.66 17.19 20.32
C ALA A 10 19.47 16.76 18.85
N LEU A 11 20.11 15.67 18.47
CA LEU A 11 19.91 15.08 17.15
C LEU A 11 18.41 14.85 16.92
N PRO A 12 17.88 15.11 15.70
CA PRO A 12 16.49 14.86 15.41
C PRO A 12 16.15 13.39 15.64
N ARG A 13 14.95 13.10 16.14
CA ARG A 13 14.46 11.72 16.27
C ARG A 13 14.38 11.08 14.88
N THR A 14 14.83 9.86 14.78
CA THR A 14 14.91 9.12 13.53
C THR A 14 13.78 8.09 13.40
N TYR A 15 13.38 7.80 12.17
CA TYR A 15 12.41 6.75 11.89
C TYR A 15 12.89 5.78 10.82
N ALA A 16 12.30 4.58 10.84
CA ALA A 16 12.37 3.60 9.76
C ALA A 16 10.99 2.98 9.54
N VAL A 17 10.60 2.78 8.29
CA VAL A 17 9.37 2.06 7.91
C VAL A 17 9.76 0.80 7.16
N ARG A 18 9.31 -0.36 7.65
CA ARG A 18 9.56 -1.66 7.02
C ARG A 18 8.27 -2.22 6.45
N THR A 19 8.25 -2.46 5.14
CA THR A 19 7.09 -3.03 4.45
C THR A 19 7.23 -4.56 4.32
N LEU A 20 6.24 -5.29 4.80
CA LEU A 20 6.12 -6.74 4.66
C LEU A 20 4.82 -7.05 3.91
N GLY A 21 4.72 -6.64 2.62
CA GLY A 21 3.43 -6.68 1.96
C GLY A 21 3.44 -6.65 0.44
N CYS A 22 2.37 -6.10 -0.12
CA CYS A 22 2.14 -5.87 -1.54
C CYS A 22 2.25 -4.37 -1.86
N GLN A 23 2.03 -4.00 -3.12
CA GLN A 23 2.10 -2.61 -3.59
C GLN A 23 1.19 -1.64 -2.79
N MET A 24 0.03 -2.12 -2.31
CA MET A 24 -0.81 -1.31 -1.42
C MET A 24 -0.14 -1.02 -0.07
N ASN A 25 0.66 -1.96 0.45
CA ASN A 25 1.43 -1.70 1.66
C ASN A 25 2.61 -0.76 1.37
N GLU A 26 3.25 -0.86 0.20
CA GLU A 26 4.30 0.10 -0.19
C GLU A 26 3.73 1.53 -0.21
N HIS A 27 2.62 1.75 -0.91
CA HIS A 27 1.93 3.04 -0.92
C HIS A 27 1.55 3.52 0.50
N ASP A 28 0.99 2.63 1.34
CA ASP A 28 0.66 2.96 2.73
C ASP A 28 1.92 3.35 3.53
N SER A 29 3.06 2.67 3.28
CA SER A 29 4.35 2.95 3.96
C SER A 29 4.93 4.31 3.57
N GLU A 30 4.87 4.69 2.29
CA GLU A 30 5.26 6.03 1.85
C GLU A 30 4.45 7.13 2.56
N ARG A 31 3.14 6.88 2.82
CA ARG A 31 2.28 7.81 3.58
C ARG A 31 2.65 7.82 5.07
N MET A 32 2.96 6.66 5.66
CA MET A 32 3.45 6.60 7.05
C MET A 32 4.76 7.39 7.23
N ALA A 33 5.69 7.24 6.29
CA ALA A 33 6.94 7.97 6.28
C ALA A 33 6.71 9.49 6.20
N GLY A 34 5.89 9.95 5.25
CA GLY A 34 5.54 11.37 5.11
C GLY A 34 4.87 11.96 6.37
N LEU A 35 4.01 11.18 7.05
CA LEU A 35 3.40 11.61 8.33
C LEU A 35 4.43 11.74 9.45
N LEU A 36 5.44 10.86 9.50
CA LEU A 36 6.51 10.93 10.49
C LEU A 36 7.43 12.12 10.21
N GLU A 37 7.74 12.42 8.94
CA GLU A 37 8.49 13.62 8.55
C GLU A 37 7.74 14.90 8.90
N GLN A 38 6.44 14.95 8.62
CA GLN A 38 5.60 16.08 9.02
C GLN A 38 5.55 16.26 10.55
N ALA A 39 5.70 15.18 11.30
CA ALA A 39 5.83 15.22 12.77
C ALA A 39 7.23 15.60 13.27
N GLY A 40 8.18 15.88 12.38
CA GLY A 40 9.53 16.33 12.70
C GLY A 40 10.57 15.22 12.88
N LEU A 41 10.25 13.98 12.49
CA LEU A 41 11.23 12.90 12.46
C LEU A 41 11.97 12.92 11.11
N VAL A 42 13.16 12.32 11.09
CA VAL A 42 13.95 12.19 9.85
C VAL A 42 14.26 10.71 9.56
N PRO A 43 14.43 10.31 8.31
CA PRO A 43 14.83 8.94 7.97
C PRO A 43 16.13 8.55 8.67
N VAL A 44 16.23 7.32 9.16
CA VAL A 44 17.38 6.83 9.93
C VAL A 44 18.69 6.84 9.14
N ASP A 45 18.64 6.61 7.86
CA ASP A 45 19.79 6.58 6.92
C ASP A 45 20.35 7.98 6.63
N THR A 46 19.59 9.03 6.90
CA THR A 46 20.05 10.43 6.75
C THR A 46 20.87 10.92 7.95
N VAL A 47 20.92 10.17 9.06
CA VAL A 47 21.68 10.51 10.27
C VAL A 47 22.80 9.49 10.47
N PRO A 48 24.08 9.85 10.16
CA PRO A 48 25.21 8.92 10.18
C PRO A 48 25.38 8.18 11.51
N GLU A 49 25.19 8.85 12.64
CA GLU A 49 25.31 8.25 13.99
C GLU A 49 24.18 7.24 14.28
N ALA A 50 23.00 7.44 13.70
CA ALA A 50 21.88 6.49 13.81
C ALA A 50 22.08 5.32 12.85
N ALA A 51 22.53 5.58 11.63
CA ALA A 51 22.85 4.56 10.62
C ALA A 51 24.00 3.66 11.11
N ALA A 52 25.02 4.21 11.77
CA ALA A 52 26.13 3.44 12.35
C ALA A 52 25.70 2.50 13.49
N ARG A 53 24.54 2.76 14.12
CA ARG A 53 23.93 1.85 15.13
C ARG A 53 23.07 0.75 14.50
N ALA A 54 22.79 0.86 13.21
CA ALA A 54 22.01 -0.15 12.50
C ALA A 54 22.79 -1.47 12.44
N THR A 55 22.11 -2.57 12.77
CA THR A 55 22.58 -3.92 12.51
C THR A 55 22.29 -4.28 11.04
N ASP A 56 22.60 -5.51 10.60
CA ASP A 56 22.31 -6.02 9.24
C ASP A 56 20.84 -5.83 8.79
N ALA A 57 19.94 -5.49 9.71
CA ALA A 57 18.53 -5.19 9.46
C ALA A 57 18.25 -3.69 9.13
N GLY A 58 19.27 -2.81 9.12
CA GLY A 58 19.20 -1.42 8.63
C GLY A 58 18.37 -0.44 9.47
N ASP A 59 17.23 -0.86 9.99
CA ASP A 59 16.24 -0.04 10.69
C ASP A 59 16.38 -0.02 12.23
N MET A 60 17.20 -0.90 12.79
CA MET A 60 17.36 -1.04 14.25
C MET A 60 18.07 0.13 14.93
N GLY A 61 18.69 1.02 14.15
CA GLY A 61 19.26 2.28 14.61
C GLY A 61 18.24 3.39 14.87
N ALA A 62 17.03 3.27 14.34
CA ALA A 62 15.99 4.29 14.43
C ALA A 62 15.39 4.44 15.83
N ASP A 63 14.88 5.64 16.14
CA ASP A 63 14.16 5.91 17.39
C ASP A 63 12.68 5.48 17.29
N VAL A 64 12.15 5.43 16.08
CA VAL A 64 10.81 4.90 15.77
C VAL A 64 10.92 3.89 14.64
N VAL A 65 10.46 2.67 14.87
CA VAL A 65 10.36 1.63 13.82
C VAL A 65 8.90 1.29 13.59
N VAL A 66 8.45 1.46 12.34
CA VAL A 66 7.10 1.08 11.91
C VAL A 66 7.18 -0.16 11.03
N ILE A 67 6.44 -1.21 11.37
CA ILE A 67 6.30 -2.41 10.53
C ILE A 67 4.90 -2.39 9.91
N ASN A 68 4.86 -2.18 8.60
CA ASN A 68 3.63 -2.28 7.81
C ASN A 68 3.54 -3.69 7.21
N THR A 69 2.47 -4.42 7.53
CA THR A 69 2.42 -5.85 7.25
C THR A 69 1.13 -6.30 6.56
N CYS A 70 1.29 -7.24 5.63
CA CYS A 70 0.21 -7.90 4.90
C CYS A 70 -0.40 -9.04 5.73
N SER A 71 -1.66 -9.38 5.45
CA SER A 71 -2.37 -10.51 6.06
C SER A 71 -2.63 -11.67 5.08
N VAL A 72 -2.34 -11.46 3.79
CA VAL A 72 -2.66 -12.44 2.73
C VAL A 72 -1.60 -13.54 2.63
N ARG A 73 -0.34 -13.22 2.94
CA ARG A 73 0.77 -14.16 2.83
C ARG A 73 0.94 -14.88 4.16
N GLU A 74 0.86 -16.21 4.15
CA GLU A 74 1.00 -17.06 5.34
C GLU A 74 2.22 -16.72 6.20
N ASN A 75 3.35 -16.47 5.56
CA ASN A 75 4.59 -16.12 6.23
C ASN A 75 4.64 -14.69 6.77
N ALA A 76 3.63 -13.84 6.49
CA ALA A 76 3.68 -12.44 6.93
C ALA A 76 3.63 -12.32 8.46
N ALA A 77 2.78 -13.11 9.11
CA ALA A 77 2.70 -13.15 10.57
C ALA A 77 4.00 -13.67 11.21
N THR A 78 4.57 -14.76 10.68
CA THR A 78 5.84 -15.31 11.16
C THR A 78 6.98 -14.29 11.02
N ARG A 79 7.05 -13.61 9.88
CA ARG A 79 8.04 -12.54 9.64
C ARG A 79 7.83 -11.36 10.57
N LEU A 80 6.57 -10.94 10.79
CA LEU A 80 6.27 -9.87 11.74
C LEU A 80 6.80 -10.20 13.13
N PHE A 81 6.40 -11.34 13.70
CA PHE A 81 6.81 -11.71 15.07
C PHE A 81 8.30 -12.01 15.18
N GLY A 82 8.95 -12.51 14.12
CA GLY A 82 10.41 -12.63 14.06
C GLY A 82 11.10 -11.27 14.16
N ASN A 83 10.67 -10.28 13.36
CA ASN A 83 11.19 -8.91 13.44
C ASN A 83 10.91 -8.27 14.80
N LEU A 84 9.69 -8.41 15.34
CA LEU A 84 9.34 -7.88 16.66
C LEU A 84 10.21 -8.50 17.77
N GLY A 85 10.55 -9.79 17.65
CA GLY A 85 11.46 -10.45 18.59
C GLY A 85 12.88 -9.86 18.56
N GLN A 86 13.40 -9.54 17.37
CA GLN A 86 14.70 -8.84 17.23
C GLN A 86 14.64 -7.44 17.82
N LEU A 87 13.60 -6.67 17.51
CA LEU A 87 13.39 -5.32 18.02
C LEU A 87 13.21 -5.29 19.54
N ALA A 88 12.68 -6.36 20.16
CA ALA A 88 12.60 -6.46 21.62
C ALA A 88 13.96 -6.43 22.31
N ALA A 89 14.99 -7.02 21.70
CA ALA A 89 16.36 -6.97 22.22
C ALA A 89 16.91 -5.55 22.15
N VAL A 90 16.78 -4.91 20.99
CA VAL A 90 17.24 -3.52 20.79
C VAL A 90 16.53 -2.54 21.75
N LYS A 91 15.22 -2.68 21.91
CA LYS A 91 14.42 -1.83 22.79
C LYS A 91 14.82 -1.95 24.27
N ARG A 92 15.27 -3.13 24.73
CA ARG A 92 15.78 -3.30 26.09
C ARG A 92 17.06 -2.47 26.35
N GLU A 93 17.91 -2.33 25.33
CA GLU A 93 19.11 -1.50 25.37
C GLU A 93 18.79 -0.01 25.14
N ARG A 94 17.71 0.27 24.43
CA ARG A 94 17.23 1.61 24.06
C ARG A 94 15.77 1.83 24.49
N PRO A 95 15.48 2.02 25.79
CA PRO A 95 14.10 2.11 26.31
C PRO A 95 13.26 3.24 25.71
N GLY A 96 13.88 4.28 25.13
CA GLY A 96 13.21 5.37 24.41
C GLY A 96 12.77 5.04 22.98
N MET A 97 13.19 3.88 22.44
CA MET A 97 12.78 3.42 21.12
C MET A 97 11.28 3.08 21.11
N GLN A 98 10.58 3.47 20.05
CA GLN A 98 9.17 3.13 19.84
C GLN A 98 9.00 2.16 18.66
N ILE A 99 8.10 1.22 18.83
CA ILE A 99 7.77 0.21 17.80
C ILE A 99 6.27 0.32 17.49
N ALA A 100 5.95 0.58 16.23
CA ALA A 100 4.58 0.61 15.75
C ALA A 100 4.32 -0.52 14.74
N VAL A 101 3.12 -1.06 14.75
CA VAL A 101 2.68 -2.08 13.78
C VAL A 101 1.42 -1.60 13.08
N GLY A 102 1.48 -1.52 11.76
CA GLY A 102 0.37 -1.10 10.90
C GLY A 102 0.01 -2.13 9.83
N GLY A 103 -1.01 -1.80 9.05
CA GLY A 103 -1.39 -2.55 7.86
C GLY A 103 -2.43 -3.67 8.08
N CYS A 104 -2.56 -4.53 7.08
CA CYS A 104 -3.64 -5.53 7.03
C CYS A 104 -3.61 -6.53 8.19
N LEU A 105 -2.42 -6.96 8.64
CA LEU A 105 -2.33 -7.89 9.76
C LEU A 105 -2.65 -7.20 11.09
N ALA A 106 -2.29 -5.93 11.24
CA ALA A 106 -2.70 -5.12 12.39
C ALA A 106 -4.23 -4.96 12.44
N GLN A 107 -4.86 -4.67 11.30
CA GLN A 107 -6.32 -4.63 11.15
C GLN A 107 -6.99 -5.94 11.57
N GLN A 108 -6.36 -7.07 11.24
CA GLN A 108 -6.89 -8.41 11.56
C GLN A 108 -6.68 -8.80 13.03
N MET A 109 -5.47 -8.60 13.56
CA MET A 109 -5.07 -9.12 14.87
C MET A 109 -5.39 -8.18 16.03
N ARG A 110 -5.46 -6.86 15.77
CA ARG A 110 -5.80 -5.84 16.78
C ARG A 110 -4.94 -5.96 18.05
N ASP A 111 -5.57 -6.04 19.21
CA ASP A 111 -4.91 -6.21 20.51
C ASP A 111 -4.08 -7.51 20.61
N GLY A 112 -4.35 -8.50 19.74
CA GLY A 112 -3.59 -9.74 19.68
C GLY A 112 -2.11 -9.56 19.35
N ILE A 113 -1.73 -8.43 18.71
CA ILE A 113 -0.33 -8.08 18.47
C ILE A 113 0.34 -7.75 19.80
N VAL A 114 -0.26 -6.86 20.60
CA VAL A 114 0.28 -6.45 21.91
C VAL A 114 0.29 -7.62 22.90
N ALA A 115 -0.72 -8.49 22.84
CA ALA A 115 -0.75 -9.69 23.67
C ALA A 115 0.44 -10.64 23.41
N LYS A 116 0.89 -10.75 22.14
CA LYS A 116 2.04 -11.58 21.75
C LYS A 116 3.39 -10.85 21.82
N ALA A 117 3.37 -9.52 21.69
CA ALA A 117 4.55 -8.66 21.68
C ALA A 117 4.31 -7.42 22.55
N PRO A 118 4.36 -7.56 23.90
CA PRO A 118 4.04 -6.47 24.84
C PRO A 118 4.95 -5.25 24.75
N TRP A 119 6.06 -5.36 24.03
CA TRP A 119 7.02 -4.27 23.80
C TRP A 119 6.65 -3.37 22.62
N VAL A 120 5.58 -3.68 21.88
CA VAL A 120 5.00 -2.83 20.82
C VAL A 120 4.28 -1.66 21.47
N ASP A 121 4.55 -0.43 20.98
CA ASP A 121 3.98 0.81 21.53
C ASP A 121 2.70 1.24 20.86
N ALA A 122 2.57 1.00 19.53
CA ALA A 122 1.40 1.42 18.77
C ALA A 122 0.95 0.34 17.80
N VAL A 123 -0.37 0.17 17.68
CA VAL A 123 -1.00 -0.71 16.66
C VAL A 123 -2.14 0.06 16.00
N PHE A 124 -2.15 0.13 14.69
CA PHE A 124 -3.17 0.84 13.91
C PHE A 124 -3.56 0.07 12.64
N GLY A 125 -4.78 0.29 12.18
CA GLY A 125 -5.34 -0.41 11.04
C GLY A 125 -5.02 0.23 9.69
N THR A 126 -5.57 -0.36 8.63
CA THR A 126 -5.46 0.15 7.25
C THR A 126 -6.33 1.38 7.00
N HIS A 127 -7.30 1.65 7.88
CA HIS A 127 -8.28 2.73 7.70
C HIS A 127 -7.92 4.02 8.44
N ASN A 128 -6.90 3.98 9.28
CA ASN A 128 -6.50 5.09 10.15
C ASN A 128 -4.98 5.28 10.23
N ILE A 129 -4.31 5.29 9.08
CA ILE A 129 -2.86 5.54 8.97
C ILE A 129 -2.50 6.93 9.52
N ASP A 130 -3.38 7.90 9.32
CA ASP A 130 -3.25 9.30 9.74
C ASP A 130 -3.04 9.49 11.25
N VAL A 131 -3.50 8.52 12.07
CA VAL A 131 -3.36 8.61 13.54
C VAL A 131 -1.96 8.23 14.05
N LEU A 132 -1.07 7.69 13.20
CA LEU A 132 0.24 7.16 13.61
C LEU A 132 1.05 8.12 14.50
N PRO A 133 1.26 9.42 14.16
CA PRO A 133 2.02 10.31 15.03
C PRO A 133 1.35 10.56 16.38
N ALA A 134 0.00 10.60 16.41
CA ALA A 134 -0.75 10.77 17.65
C ALA A 134 -0.69 9.55 18.55
N LEU A 135 -0.73 8.33 17.96
CA LEU A 135 -0.58 7.07 18.69
C LEU A 135 0.79 6.95 19.36
N LEU A 136 1.85 7.30 18.64
CA LEU A 136 3.22 7.28 19.20
C LEU A 136 3.33 8.21 20.41
N ARG A 137 2.83 9.45 20.29
CA ARG A 137 2.80 10.41 21.41
C ARG A 137 1.97 9.89 22.59
N ARG A 138 0.79 9.29 22.32
CA ARG A 138 -0.11 8.73 23.33
C ARG A 138 0.55 7.57 24.08
N ALA A 139 1.24 6.68 23.36
CA ALA A 139 1.96 5.54 23.94
C ALA A 139 3.10 6.00 24.84
N GLU A 140 3.88 6.99 24.41
CA GLU A 140 4.97 7.60 25.17
C GLU A 140 4.46 8.25 26.46
N HIS A 141 3.42 9.08 26.37
CA HIS A 141 2.84 9.77 27.53
C HIS A 141 2.26 8.78 28.55
N ASN A 142 1.48 7.80 28.09
CA ASN A 142 0.80 6.85 28.97
C ASN A 142 1.69 5.69 29.41
N ARG A 143 2.86 5.52 28.83
CA ARG A 143 3.76 4.37 29.02
C ARG A 143 3.02 3.02 28.85
N LYS A 144 2.10 2.98 27.91
CA LYS A 144 1.26 1.83 27.60
C LYS A 144 1.00 1.79 26.09
N ALA A 145 0.92 0.59 25.52
CA ALA A 145 0.60 0.40 24.14
C ALA A 145 -0.72 1.11 23.76
N ALA A 146 -0.71 1.82 22.64
CA ALA A 146 -1.87 2.49 22.06
C ALA A 146 -2.36 1.68 20.86
N VAL A 147 -3.55 1.12 20.96
CA VAL A 147 -4.19 0.34 19.89
C VAL A 147 -5.39 1.13 19.37
N GLU A 148 -5.45 1.34 18.05
CA GLU A 148 -6.57 2.04 17.40
C GLU A 148 -6.83 1.43 16.04
N ILE A 149 -7.99 0.81 15.90
CA ILE A 149 -8.43 0.12 14.69
C ILE A 149 -9.76 0.70 14.26
N GLU A 150 -9.78 1.36 13.13
CA GLU A 150 -11.01 1.87 12.52
C GLU A 150 -11.63 0.80 11.60
N GLU A 151 -12.96 0.73 11.59
CA GLU A 151 -13.71 -0.23 10.77
C GLU A 151 -13.97 0.29 9.34
N SER A 152 -13.79 1.59 9.12
CA SER A 152 -14.03 2.22 7.83
C SER A 152 -13.05 3.35 7.55
N LEU A 153 -12.69 3.50 6.29
CA LEU A 153 -11.81 4.56 5.83
C LEU A 153 -12.46 5.94 6.02
N LYS A 154 -11.81 6.83 6.74
CA LYS A 154 -12.21 8.24 6.91
C LYS A 154 -11.49 9.14 5.90
N VAL A 155 -10.21 8.89 5.70
CA VAL A 155 -9.32 9.65 4.81
C VAL A 155 -8.67 8.69 3.82
N PHE A 156 -8.63 9.05 2.54
CA PHE A 156 -7.88 8.27 1.56
C PHE A 156 -6.38 8.39 1.83
N PRO A 157 -5.61 7.29 1.84
CA PRO A 157 -4.17 7.33 2.06
C PRO A 157 -3.43 8.28 1.11
N SER A 158 -3.86 8.37 -0.14
CA SER A 158 -3.28 9.26 -1.15
C SER A 158 -3.39 10.76 -0.86
N THR A 159 -4.25 11.17 0.07
CA THR A 159 -4.35 12.58 0.50
C THR A 159 -3.41 12.92 1.66
N LEU A 160 -2.70 11.93 2.20
CA LEU A 160 -1.74 12.12 3.28
C LEU A 160 -0.38 12.56 2.73
N PRO A 161 0.47 13.21 3.55
CA PRO A 161 1.86 13.50 3.20
C PRO A 161 2.58 12.24 2.73
N THR A 162 3.52 12.40 1.80
CA THR A 162 4.24 11.27 1.19
C THR A 162 5.73 11.48 1.23
N HIS A 163 6.46 10.48 1.67
CA HIS A 163 7.86 10.29 1.34
C HIS A 163 7.96 9.18 0.29
N ARG A 164 8.37 9.52 -0.93
CA ARG A 164 8.48 8.54 -2.01
C ARG A 164 9.86 7.88 -1.99
N ASP A 165 9.87 6.56 -2.05
CA ASP A 165 11.12 5.79 -2.14
C ASP A 165 11.78 5.94 -3.52
N SER A 166 10.99 6.19 -4.57
CA SER A 166 11.47 6.38 -5.94
C SER A 166 11.39 7.84 -6.38
N ALA A 167 12.50 8.36 -6.93
CA ALA A 167 12.53 9.70 -7.51
C ALA A 167 11.74 9.81 -8.83
N PHE A 168 11.58 8.70 -9.57
CA PHE A 168 10.99 8.69 -10.92
C PHE A 168 9.65 7.97 -11.02
N ALA A 169 9.21 7.24 -9.98
CA ALA A 169 7.96 6.50 -9.98
C ALA A 169 7.10 6.85 -8.76
N ALA A 170 5.76 6.81 -8.94
CA ALA A 170 4.80 7.07 -7.88
C ALA A 170 3.65 6.07 -7.89
N TRP A 171 3.18 5.72 -6.70
CA TRP A 171 1.94 4.99 -6.47
C TRP A 171 0.78 5.96 -6.32
N VAL A 172 -0.30 5.78 -7.08
CA VAL A 172 -1.51 6.60 -6.97
C VAL A 172 -2.72 5.71 -6.73
N SER A 173 -3.29 5.78 -5.53
CA SER A 173 -4.49 5.01 -5.21
C SER A 173 -5.72 5.65 -5.84
N ILE A 174 -6.43 4.92 -6.69
CA ILE A 174 -7.68 5.38 -7.33
C ILE A 174 -8.93 4.86 -6.61
N SER A 175 -8.79 3.70 -5.94
CA SER A 175 -9.85 3.12 -5.11
C SER A 175 -9.26 2.31 -3.96
N VAL A 176 -10.05 2.12 -2.90
CA VAL A 176 -9.70 1.27 -1.75
C VAL A 176 -10.87 0.35 -1.44
N GLY A 177 -10.58 -0.89 -1.02
CA GLY A 177 -11.59 -1.90 -0.72
C GLY A 177 -12.03 -2.70 -1.96
N CYS A 178 -12.89 -3.69 -1.75
CA CYS A 178 -13.36 -4.55 -2.84
C CYS A 178 -14.74 -5.13 -2.50
N ASN A 179 -15.65 -5.09 -3.45
CA ASN A 179 -17.01 -5.64 -3.32
C ASN A 179 -17.12 -7.10 -3.78
N ASN A 180 -16.03 -7.70 -4.27
CA ASN A 180 -16.02 -9.12 -4.65
C ASN A 180 -16.07 -10.03 -3.42
N THR A 181 -16.67 -11.22 -3.58
CA THR A 181 -16.86 -12.22 -2.52
C THR A 181 -16.02 -13.47 -2.74
N CYS A 182 -14.80 -13.33 -3.28
CA CYS A 182 -13.90 -14.44 -3.53
C CYS A 182 -13.60 -15.20 -2.24
N THR A 183 -13.79 -16.53 -2.22
CA THR A 183 -13.78 -17.35 -1.01
C THR A 183 -12.42 -17.41 -0.29
N PHE A 184 -11.34 -17.15 -1.01
CA PHE A 184 -9.96 -17.16 -0.48
C PHE A 184 -9.45 -15.76 -0.08
N CYS A 185 -10.24 -14.70 -0.32
CA CYS A 185 -9.76 -13.33 -0.20
C CYS A 185 -10.28 -12.65 1.07
N ILE A 186 -9.35 -12.16 1.89
CA ILE A 186 -9.66 -11.45 3.13
C ILE A 186 -9.82 -9.93 2.92
N VAL A 187 -9.49 -9.41 1.75
CA VAL A 187 -9.45 -7.96 1.48
C VAL A 187 -10.74 -7.22 1.86
N PRO A 188 -11.97 -7.71 1.54
CA PRO A 188 -13.20 -7.01 1.92
C PRO A 188 -13.35 -6.81 3.43
N HIS A 189 -12.81 -7.74 4.24
CA HIS A 189 -12.83 -7.65 5.71
C HIS A 189 -11.76 -6.69 6.27
N LEU A 190 -10.67 -6.48 5.54
CA LEU A 190 -9.54 -5.69 6.03
C LEU A 190 -9.47 -4.28 5.45
N ARG A 191 -9.94 -4.10 4.20
CA ARG A 191 -9.94 -2.81 3.50
C ARG A 191 -11.34 -2.29 3.19
N GLY A 192 -12.37 -3.02 3.63
CA GLY A 192 -13.77 -2.62 3.53
C GLY A 192 -14.35 -2.72 2.12
N LYS A 193 -15.53 -2.10 1.98
CA LYS A 193 -16.21 -1.96 0.69
C LYS A 193 -15.44 -1.03 -0.22
N GLU A 194 -15.57 -1.27 -1.51
CA GLU A 194 -14.94 -0.44 -2.55
C GLU A 194 -15.43 1.01 -2.47
N ARG A 195 -14.48 1.92 -2.49
CA ARG A 195 -14.68 3.36 -2.51
C ARG A 195 -13.74 3.97 -3.53
N ASP A 196 -14.31 4.65 -4.52
CA ASP A 196 -13.57 5.32 -5.58
C ASP A 196 -13.21 6.75 -5.15
N ARG A 197 -12.04 7.20 -5.58
CA ARG A 197 -11.65 8.62 -5.51
C ARG A 197 -12.23 9.36 -6.71
N ARG A 198 -12.45 10.65 -6.54
CA ARG A 198 -12.90 11.51 -7.66
C ARG A 198 -11.81 11.63 -8.72
N PRO A 199 -12.14 11.62 -10.01
CA PRO A 199 -11.15 11.74 -11.08
C PRO A 199 -10.26 12.98 -10.94
N GLY A 200 -10.85 14.14 -10.59
CA GLY A 200 -10.10 15.39 -10.40
C GLY A 200 -9.05 15.30 -9.28
N ASP A 201 -9.34 14.60 -8.17
CA ASP A 201 -8.39 14.42 -7.08
C ASP A 201 -7.22 13.51 -7.48
N ILE A 202 -7.50 12.51 -8.35
CA ILE A 202 -6.48 11.62 -8.88
C ILE A 202 -5.57 12.38 -9.85
N LEU A 203 -6.15 13.14 -10.78
CA LEU A 203 -5.39 13.92 -11.75
C LEU A 203 -4.52 14.98 -11.07
N ALA A 204 -5.06 15.70 -10.09
CA ALA A 204 -4.30 16.68 -9.31
C ALA A 204 -3.10 16.03 -8.58
N GLU A 205 -3.25 14.80 -8.06
CA GLU A 205 -2.12 14.07 -7.47
C GLU A 205 -1.10 13.64 -8.53
N VAL A 206 -1.54 13.16 -9.70
CA VAL A 206 -0.64 12.78 -10.80
C VAL A 206 0.15 14.00 -11.30
N GLU A 207 -0.48 15.16 -11.48
CA GLU A 207 0.18 16.40 -11.82
C GLU A 207 1.20 16.83 -10.75
N ALA A 208 0.83 16.71 -9.48
CA ALA A 208 1.72 17.04 -8.37
C ALA A 208 2.95 16.13 -8.33
N VAL A 209 2.82 14.80 -8.53
CA VAL A 209 3.97 13.91 -8.55
C VAL A 209 4.82 14.08 -9.82
N ALA A 210 4.21 14.39 -10.96
CA ALA A 210 4.92 14.71 -12.20
C ALA A 210 5.77 15.98 -12.02
N SER A 211 5.22 17.04 -11.42
CA SER A 211 5.97 18.27 -11.12
C SER A 211 7.16 18.06 -10.18
N GLN A 212 7.14 16.98 -9.40
CA GLN A 212 8.23 16.55 -8.51
C GLN A 212 9.23 15.59 -9.19
N GLY A 213 9.10 15.35 -10.48
CA GLY A 213 10.02 14.54 -11.28
C GLY A 213 9.62 13.08 -11.48
N ALA A 214 8.43 12.65 -11.04
CA ALA A 214 7.95 11.33 -11.40
C ALA A 214 7.57 11.26 -12.87
N ILE A 215 8.09 10.28 -13.60
CA ILE A 215 7.79 9.99 -15.00
C ILE A 215 6.94 8.73 -15.16
N GLU A 216 6.81 7.93 -14.11
CA GLU A 216 5.99 6.73 -14.08
C GLU A 216 4.96 6.81 -12.94
N VAL A 217 3.71 6.51 -13.23
CA VAL A 217 2.67 6.32 -12.23
C VAL A 217 2.05 4.94 -12.34
N THR A 218 1.83 4.31 -11.18
CA THR A 218 1.07 3.06 -11.11
C THR A 218 -0.23 3.30 -10.35
N LEU A 219 -1.36 3.11 -11.05
CA LEU A 219 -2.69 3.24 -10.47
C LEU A 219 -3.01 2.01 -9.61
N LEU A 220 -3.36 2.25 -8.35
CA LEU A 220 -3.61 1.21 -7.35
C LEU A 220 -5.11 1.08 -7.03
N GLY A 221 -5.57 -0.17 -6.94
CA GLY A 221 -6.87 -0.57 -6.44
C GLY A 221 -6.89 -2.07 -6.15
N GLN A 222 -7.86 -2.59 -5.44
CA GLN A 222 -8.06 -4.03 -5.26
C GLN A 222 -8.87 -4.66 -6.39
N ASN A 223 -9.55 -3.84 -7.17
CA ASN A 223 -10.29 -4.17 -8.38
C ASN A 223 -10.28 -2.92 -9.26
N VAL A 224 -9.10 -2.58 -9.77
CA VAL A 224 -8.83 -1.26 -10.38
C VAL A 224 -9.77 -0.92 -11.53
N ASN A 225 -10.18 -1.90 -12.32
CA ASN A 225 -11.05 -1.70 -13.49
C ASN A 225 -12.56 -1.72 -13.18
N SER A 226 -12.95 -1.78 -11.90
CA SER A 226 -14.31 -1.42 -11.46
C SER A 226 -14.45 0.06 -11.12
N TYR A 227 -13.36 0.83 -11.21
CA TYR A 227 -13.37 2.26 -10.94
C TYR A 227 -14.50 3.00 -11.67
N GLY A 228 -15.21 3.85 -10.97
CA GLY A 228 -16.36 4.59 -11.46
C GLY A 228 -17.72 3.93 -11.23
N VAL A 229 -17.75 2.63 -10.92
CA VAL A 229 -19.03 1.94 -10.62
C VAL A 229 -19.73 2.57 -9.42
N GLY A 230 -18.97 3.03 -8.42
CA GLY A 230 -19.49 3.75 -7.24
C GLY A 230 -20.16 5.09 -7.58
N PHE A 231 -19.82 5.70 -8.71
CA PHE A 231 -20.43 6.94 -9.22
C PHE A 231 -21.56 6.67 -10.25
N GLY A 232 -21.80 5.40 -10.60
CA GLY A 232 -22.74 5.02 -11.65
C GLY A 232 -22.17 5.14 -13.08
N GLU A 233 -20.87 5.35 -13.24
CA GLU A 233 -20.19 5.55 -14.52
C GLU A 233 -19.50 4.26 -14.96
N ARG A 234 -19.99 3.68 -16.06
CA ARG A 234 -19.33 2.56 -16.72
C ARG A 234 -18.27 3.11 -17.69
N GLY A 235 -17.10 2.46 -17.75
CA GLY A 235 -16.00 2.92 -18.62
C GLY A 235 -15.09 3.98 -17.98
N ALA A 236 -15.42 4.50 -16.80
CA ALA A 236 -14.63 5.53 -16.11
C ALA A 236 -13.16 5.16 -15.93
N PHE A 237 -12.83 3.87 -15.81
CA PHE A 237 -11.44 3.43 -15.73
C PHE A 237 -10.67 3.66 -17.03
N ALA A 238 -11.28 3.38 -18.19
CA ALA A 238 -10.66 3.64 -19.48
C ALA A 238 -10.44 5.14 -19.71
N ASP A 239 -11.42 5.97 -19.33
CA ASP A 239 -11.31 7.42 -19.43
C ASP A 239 -10.25 7.97 -18.49
N LEU A 240 -10.15 7.40 -17.29
CA LEU A 240 -9.09 7.76 -16.32
C LEU A 240 -7.70 7.39 -16.87
N LEU A 241 -7.54 6.20 -17.50
CA LEU A 241 -6.27 5.82 -18.12
C LEU A 241 -5.84 6.81 -19.19
N ARG A 242 -6.77 7.23 -20.07
CA ARG A 242 -6.48 8.26 -21.09
C ARG A 242 -6.11 9.59 -20.46
N ALA A 243 -6.89 10.05 -19.48
CA ALA A 243 -6.66 11.33 -18.81
C ALA A 243 -5.29 11.37 -18.11
N VAL A 244 -4.96 10.33 -17.33
CA VAL A 244 -3.65 10.21 -16.66
C VAL A 244 -2.51 10.12 -17.67
N GLY A 245 -2.72 9.39 -18.77
CA GLY A 245 -1.73 9.25 -19.83
C GLY A 245 -1.41 10.55 -20.61
N HIS A 246 -2.27 11.56 -20.49
CA HIS A 246 -2.06 12.88 -21.10
C HIS A 246 -1.48 13.92 -20.12
N VAL A 247 -1.24 13.57 -18.88
CA VAL A 247 -0.60 14.50 -17.92
C VAL A 247 0.84 14.78 -18.36
N GLU A 248 1.17 16.06 -18.47
CA GLU A 248 2.52 16.49 -18.85
C GLU A 248 3.57 15.97 -17.87
N GLY A 249 4.66 15.43 -18.39
CA GLY A 249 5.76 14.85 -17.60
C GLY A 249 5.58 13.35 -17.31
N ILE A 250 4.40 12.77 -17.50
CA ILE A 250 4.19 11.34 -17.35
C ILE A 250 4.52 10.61 -18.66
N GLU A 251 5.46 9.70 -18.62
CA GLU A 251 5.91 8.88 -19.74
C GLU A 251 5.34 7.45 -19.67
N ARG A 252 5.02 6.97 -18.46
CA ARG A 252 4.53 5.61 -18.23
C ARG A 252 3.39 5.58 -17.22
N VAL A 253 2.28 4.96 -17.64
CA VAL A 253 1.13 4.65 -16.79
C VAL A 253 0.97 3.16 -16.68
N ARG A 254 0.91 2.65 -15.46
CA ARG A 254 0.64 1.24 -15.13
C ARG A 254 -0.56 1.14 -14.21
N PHE A 255 -1.11 -0.03 -14.09
CA PHE A 255 -2.17 -0.34 -13.12
C PHE A 255 -2.04 -1.76 -12.57
N THR A 256 -2.58 -1.99 -11.38
CA THR A 256 -2.53 -3.30 -10.71
C THR A 256 -3.91 -3.85 -10.44
N SER A 257 -3.99 -5.19 -10.25
CA SER A 257 -5.19 -5.89 -9.79
C SER A 257 -6.45 -5.71 -10.64
N PRO A 258 -6.39 -5.71 -12.00
CA PRO A 258 -7.58 -5.75 -12.81
C PRO A 258 -8.29 -7.10 -12.64
N HIS A 259 -9.62 -7.06 -12.64
CA HIS A 259 -10.45 -8.26 -12.53
C HIS A 259 -11.06 -8.66 -13.87
N PRO A 260 -10.93 -9.93 -14.31
CA PRO A 260 -11.40 -10.36 -15.64
C PRO A 260 -12.89 -10.09 -15.91
N ALA A 261 -13.75 -10.12 -14.89
CA ALA A 261 -15.18 -9.86 -15.08
C ALA A 261 -15.50 -8.41 -15.48
N ALA A 262 -14.68 -7.45 -15.02
CA ALA A 262 -14.86 -6.03 -15.31
C ALA A 262 -13.89 -5.50 -16.37
N PHE A 263 -13.13 -6.38 -17.04
CA PHE A 263 -12.19 -5.98 -18.08
C PHE A 263 -12.94 -5.91 -19.42
N THR A 264 -13.06 -4.72 -19.97
CA THR A 264 -13.91 -4.35 -21.10
C THR A 264 -13.08 -3.91 -22.30
N ASP A 265 -13.69 -3.84 -23.48
CA ASP A 265 -12.99 -3.49 -24.73
C ASP A 265 -12.55 -2.03 -24.75
N ASP A 266 -13.22 -1.13 -24.03
CA ASP A 266 -12.81 0.26 -23.86
C ASP A 266 -11.50 0.41 -23.06
N VAL A 267 -11.25 -0.48 -22.09
CA VAL A 267 -9.95 -0.55 -21.39
C VAL A 267 -8.85 -1.00 -22.34
N ILE A 268 -9.13 -2.01 -23.19
CA ILE A 268 -8.18 -2.47 -24.23
C ILE A 268 -7.87 -1.34 -25.20
N ALA A 269 -8.92 -0.61 -25.66
CA ALA A 269 -8.77 0.54 -26.54
C ALA A 269 -7.91 1.64 -25.87
N ALA A 270 -8.20 1.98 -24.61
CA ALA A 270 -7.42 2.98 -23.88
C ALA A 270 -5.93 2.59 -23.75
N MET A 271 -5.63 1.31 -23.51
CA MET A 271 -4.25 0.80 -23.50
C MET A 271 -3.57 0.87 -24.88
N ALA A 272 -4.31 0.61 -25.97
CA ALA A 272 -3.75 0.63 -27.33
C ALA A 272 -3.57 2.04 -27.90
N GLU A 273 -4.47 2.96 -27.56
CA GLU A 273 -4.54 4.31 -28.13
C GLU A 273 -3.69 5.34 -27.36
N THR A 274 -3.38 5.05 -26.08
CA THR A 274 -2.64 5.97 -25.22
C THR A 274 -1.18 5.53 -25.09
N PRO A 275 -0.22 6.15 -25.80
CA PRO A 275 1.16 5.63 -25.87
C PRO A 275 1.89 5.55 -24.54
N THR A 276 1.49 6.36 -23.57
CA THR A 276 2.05 6.35 -22.21
C THR A 276 1.51 5.22 -21.34
N VAL A 277 0.36 4.61 -21.71
CA VAL A 277 -0.15 3.41 -21.00
C VAL A 277 0.67 2.21 -21.44
N MET A 278 1.37 1.59 -20.49
CA MET A 278 2.30 0.52 -20.80
C MET A 278 1.60 -0.73 -21.36
N PRO A 279 2.18 -1.37 -22.40
CA PRO A 279 1.68 -2.61 -22.97
C PRO A 279 1.98 -3.80 -22.04
N SER A 280 1.50 -3.72 -20.79
CA SER A 280 1.74 -4.68 -19.73
C SER A 280 0.46 -4.92 -18.93
N LEU A 281 -0.01 -6.16 -18.93
CA LEU A 281 -1.23 -6.57 -18.24
C LEU A 281 -0.95 -7.72 -17.28
N HIS A 282 -1.01 -7.42 -15.97
CA HIS A 282 -1.05 -8.45 -14.95
C HIS A 282 -2.51 -8.71 -14.56
N MET A 283 -3.10 -9.83 -14.98
CA MET A 283 -4.52 -10.15 -14.74
C MET A 283 -4.65 -11.54 -14.10
N PRO A 284 -4.99 -11.65 -12.80
CA PRO A 284 -5.05 -12.93 -12.10
C PRO A 284 -6.16 -13.86 -12.60
N LEU A 285 -5.80 -15.03 -13.16
CA LEU A 285 -6.71 -16.10 -13.55
C LEU A 285 -7.23 -16.88 -12.36
N GLN A 286 -6.39 -17.13 -11.39
CA GLN A 286 -6.56 -17.94 -10.17
C GLN A 286 -6.64 -19.46 -10.44
N SER A 287 -7.41 -19.93 -11.44
CA SER A 287 -7.48 -21.34 -11.84
C SER A 287 -7.90 -21.49 -13.30
N GLY A 288 -7.33 -22.46 -13.99
CA GLY A 288 -7.79 -22.87 -15.34
C GLY A 288 -9.04 -23.76 -15.32
N SER A 289 -9.53 -24.19 -14.16
CA SER A 289 -10.73 -25.03 -14.02
C SER A 289 -11.95 -24.19 -13.69
N ASP A 290 -12.98 -24.28 -14.51
CA ASP A 290 -14.25 -23.59 -14.27
C ASP A 290 -14.99 -24.09 -13.03
N ALA A 291 -14.77 -25.36 -12.65
CA ALA A 291 -15.31 -25.90 -11.40
C ALA A 291 -14.67 -25.20 -10.19
N ILE A 292 -13.35 -25.08 -10.19
CA ILE A 292 -12.61 -24.38 -9.14
C ILE A 292 -12.95 -22.89 -9.13
N LEU A 293 -13.02 -22.23 -10.30
CA LEU A 293 -13.43 -20.83 -10.37
C LEU A 293 -14.82 -20.57 -9.76
N ARG A 294 -15.77 -21.52 -9.93
CA ARG A 294 -17.09 -21.46 -9.24
C ARG A 294 -16.94 -21.54 -7.71
N GLN A 295 -16.14 -22.49 -7.21
CA GLN A 295 -15.91 -22.66 -5.79
C GLN A 295 -15.17 -21.43 -5.18
N MET A 296 -14.25 -20.84 -5.93
CA MET A 296 -13.59 -19.58 -5.61
C MET A 296 -14.53 -18.36 -5.65
N ARG A 297 -15.80 -18.53 -6.09
CA ARG A 297 -16.76 -17.44 -6.36
C ARG A 297 -16.22 -16.39 -7.33
N ARG A 298 -15.47 -16.85 -8.35
CA ARG A 298 -15.04 -15.96 -9.45
C ARG A 298 -16.21 -15.77 -10.43
N SER A 299 -16.50 -14.51 -10.77
CA SER A 299 -17.60 -14.11 -11.65
C SER A 299 -17.29 -14.24 -13.14
N TYR A 300 -16.21 -14.94 -13.50
CA TYR A 300 -15.82 -15.27 -14.87
C TYR A 300 -15.45 -16.76 -14.97
N ARG A 301 -15.22 -17.22 -16.21
CA ARG A 301 -14.80 -18.58 -16.57
C ARG A 301 -13.58 -18.49 -17.49
N ARG A 302 -12.92 -19.63 -17.71
CA ARG A 302 -11.70 -19.73 -18.53
C ARG A 302 -11.91 -19.12 -19.93
N GLU A 303 -13.03 -19.41 -20.60
CA GLU A 303 -13.31 -18.88 -21.93
C GLU A 303 -13.28 -17.34 -21.96
N ARG A 304 -13.96 -16.68 -21.01
CA ARG A 304 -13.94 -15.21 -20.91
C ARG A 304 -12.52 -14.69 -20.70
N PHE A 305 -11.73 -15.33 -19.85
CA PHE A 305 -10.34 -14.93 -19.61
C PHE A 305 -9.51 -15.05 -20.88
N MET A 306 -9.58 -16.21 -21.56
CA MET A 306 -8.85 -16.44 -22.82
C MET A 306 -9.27 -15.44 -23.90
N GLY A 307 -10.58 -15.18 -24.08
CA GLY A 307 -11.07 -14.19 -25.02
C GLY A 307 -10.59 -12.75 -24.73
N ILE A 308 -10.36 -12.39 -23.45
CA ILE A 308 -9.73 -11.10 -23.12
C ILE A 308 -8.27 -11.10 -23.62
N LEU A 309 -7.49 -12.16 -23.35
CA LEU A 309 -6.10 -12.25 -23.80
C LEU A 309 -5.96 -12.17 -25.32
N GLU A 310 -6.87 -12.84 -26.06
CA GLU A 310 -6.91 -12.80 -27.53
C GLU A 310 -7.15 -11.37 -28.03
N ARG A 311 -8.12 -10.65 -27.45
CA ARG A 311 -8.40 -9.27 -27.83
C ARG A 311 -7.26 -8.32 -27.48
N VAL A 312 -6.66 -8.48 -26.29
CA VAL A 312 -5.48 -7.67 -25.89
C VAL A 312 -4.34 -7.90 -26.88
N ARG A 313 -4.00 -9.14 -27.21
CA ARG A 313 -2.93 -9.44 -28.17
C ARG A 313 -3.24 -9.00 -29.59
N SER A 314 -4.52 -9.00 -29.98
CA SER A 314 -4.94 -8.47 -31.28
C SER A 314 -4.79 -6.96 -31.39
N ALA A 315 -5.10 -6.23 -30.32
CA ALA A 315 -4.98 -4.77 -30.27
C ALA A 315 -3.55 -4.31 -29.95
N ILE A 316 -2.80 -5.08 -29.15
CA ILE A 316 -1.46 -4.75 -28.64
C ILE A 316 -0.59 -6.01 -28.75
N PRO A 317 -0.04 -6.31 -29.95
CA PRO A 317 0.69 -7.57 -30.20
C PRO A 317 1.89 -7.80 -29.26
N GLU A 318 2.57 -6.74 -28.85
CA GLU A 318 3.73 -6.74 -27.97
C GLU A 318 3.38 -6.77 -26.47
N ALA A 319 2.08 -6.84 -26.09
CA ALA A 319 1.66 -6.81 -24.71
C ALA A 319 2.29 -7.94 -23.89
N ALA A 320 3.00 -7.56 -22.81
CA ALA A 320 3.46 -8.49 -21.78
C ALA A 320 2.28 -8.87 -20.88
N ILE A 321 1.92 -10.16 -20.84
CA ILE A 321 0.80 -10.64 -20.04
C ILE A 321 1.29 -11.59 -18.97
N THR A 322 0.93 -11.33 -17.73
CA THR A 322 1.23 -12.16 -16.56
C THR A 322 -0.04 -12.48 -15.77
N THR A 323 0.01 -13.55 -14.97
CA THR A 323 -1.14 -14.01 -14.18
C THR A 323 -0.70 -14.69 -12.90
N ASP A 324 -1.62 -14.75 -11.92
CA ASP A 324 -1.50 -15.59 -10.73
C ASP A 324 -2.38 -16.81 -10.83
N ILE A 325 -1.91 -17.94 -10.31
CA ILE A 325 -2.63 -19.20 -10.18
C ILE A 325 -2.48 -19.74 -8.77
N ILE A 326 -3.61 -20.10 -8.15
CA ILE A 326 -3.64 -20.74 -6.84
C ILE A 326 -3.61 -22.25 -7.04
N VAL A 327 -2.59 -22.90 -6.49
CA VAL A 327 -2.43 -24.36 -6.48
C VAL A 327 -2.91 -24.91 -5.14
N GLY A 328 -3.56 -26.09 -5.17
CA GLY A 328 -4.02 -26.75 -3.95
C GLY A 328 -5.30 -26.17 -3.34
N PHE A 329 -6.08 -25.40 -4.11
CA PHE A 329 -7.40 -24.97 -3.64
C PHE A 329 -8.30 -26.17 -3.41
N PRO A 330 -9.04 -26.28 -2.26
CA PRO A 330 -9.91 -27.41 -1.94
C PRO A 330 -11.00 -27.62 -2.99
N GLY A 331 -11.23 -28.89 -3.40
CA GLY A 331 -12.29 -29.27 -4.35
C GLY A 331 -11.84 -29.91 -5.65
#